data_b35775eb579b54909cb720f7e5e160f6
#
_entry.id   b35775eb579b54909cb720f7e5e160f6
#
_cell.length_a   1.000
_cell.length_b   1.000
_cell.length_c   1.000
_cell.angle_alpha   90.00
_cell.angle_beta   90.00
_cell.angle_gamma   90.00
#
_symmetry.space_group_name_H-M   'P 1'
#
loop_
_entity.id
_entity.type
_entity.pdbx_description
1 polymer ?
#
loop_
_entity_poly.entity_id
_entity_poly.type
_entity_poly.pdbx_seq_one_letter_code
_entity_poly.pdbx_strand_id
1 'polypeptide(L)'
;MYYNLKETENRIAKTKEILRAKNLDAALIYFDELNVANGWYLSGWCGQFEKGSILVPVNGDPWLLGGPESEPFAKQASAIKNTRSFPVFMVPDEEYPNAEIIDFAQLNEELKANGTVNKRLGIVGTNAIPRQVYLDFEAGFAGVEITDITYEYELLRSFKSEWEQSNILEAVKFCDVAYDEMKAKIRPGAYEYEVAAAGEAVCRARGADSFAYRTIVGSGERAKAVVPTATNRIMQAGELVMIGIAPRFNGYAGTMGDTLPVSGEFTQEQKDCMNHLREVMRLTKDMLRPGVSGREIDVPGRKYYEQHGLFDYLVCPFAHTIGLMEAEAPFYGPNSNDILVPGMTVMVDVSFFGHPKLHGARIETGYIITENGCKPMSKKMDEYFSKDL
;
A
#
# COMPACT_ATOMS: atom_id res chain seq x y z
N MET A 1 -12.85 -7.48 -14.52
CA MET A 1 -13.16 -8.09 -13.23
C MET A 1 -11.91 -7.89 -12.35
N TYR A 2 -12.05 -7.23 -11.21
CA TYR A 2 -10.91 -6.82 -10.36
C TYR A 2 -10.33 -7.96 -9.50
N TYR A 3 -10.89 -9.15 -9.54
CA TYR A 3 -10.48 -10.30 -8.74
C TYR A 3 -10.30 -11.56 -9.57
N ASN A 4 -9.57 -12.50 -9.01
CA ASN A 4 -9.38 -13.86 -9.52
C ASN A 4 -9.99 -14.83 -8.49
N LEU A 5 -11.00 -15.60 -8.88
CA LEU A 5 -11.71 -16.51 -7.97
C LEU A 5 -10.77 -17.53 -7.32
N LYS A 6 -9.84 -18.10 -8.08
CA LYS A 6 -8.87 -19.07 -7.54
C LYS A 6 -7.95 -18.45 -6.50
N GLU A 7 -7.52 -17.20 -6.72
CA GLU A 7 -6.76 -16.44 -5.71
C GLU A 7 -7.59 -16.22 -4.45
N THR A 8 -8.84 -15.78 -4.59
CA THR A 8 -9.76 -15.58 -3.47
C THR A 8 -9.94 -16.87 -2.66
N GLU A 9 -10.21 -18.00 -3.31
CA GLU A 9 -10.35 -19.31 -2.65
C GLU A 9 -9.09 -19.69 -1.88
N ASN A 10 -7.92 -19.56 -2.48
CA ASN A 10 -6.64 -19.82 -1.84
C ASN A 10 -6.40 -18.93 -0.62
N ARG A 11 -6.71 -17.63 -0.71
CA ARG A 11 -6.53 -16.65 0.36
C ARG A 11 -7.47 -16.92 1.54
N ILE A 12 -8.72 -17.28 1.25
CA ILE A 12 -9.68 -17.72 2.28
C ILE A 12 -9.16 -19.00 2.96
N ALA A 13 -8.64 -19.96 2.20
CA ALA A 13 -8.07 -21.20 2.75
C ALA A 13 -6.89 -20.89 3.69
N LYS A 14 -5.94 -20.05 3.30
CA LYS A 14 -4.82 -19.59 4.14
C LYS A 14 -5.28 -18.85 5.39
N THR A 15 -6.31 -18.00 5.28
CA THR A 15 -6.91 -17.34 6.45
C THR A 15 -7.46 -18.38 7.43
N LYS A 16 -8.16 -19.40 6.93
CA LYS A 16 -8.67 -20.51 7.76
C LYS A 16 -7.55 -21.37 8.39
N GLU A 17 -6.38 -21.47 7.74
CA GLU A 17 -5.20 -22.11 8.36
C GLU A 17 -4.72 -21.33 9.58
N ILE A 18 -4.66 -20.01 9.52
CA ILE A 18 -4.34 -19.16 10.68
C ILE A 18 -5.36 -19.40 11.81
N LEU A 19 -6.66 -19.42 11.48
CA LEU A 19 -7.70 -19.68 12.47
C LEU A 19 -7.50 -21.03 13.18
N ARG A 20 -7.24 -22.09 12.42
CA ARG A 20 -7.00 -23.43 13.01
C ARG A 20 -5.73 -23.46 13.87
N ALA A 21 -4.64 -22.86 13.40
CA ALA A 21 -3.37 -22.80 14.13
C ALA A 21 -3.50 -22.06 15.46
N LYS A 22 -4.33 -21.01 15.50
CA LYS A 22 -4.60 -20.22 16.70
C LYS A 22 -5.81 -20.68 17.50
N ASN A 23 -6.47 -21.76 17.06
CA ASN A 23 -7.66 -22.31 17.70
C ASN A 23 -8.80 -21.26 17.79
N LEU A 24 -9.02 -20.51 16.70
CA LEU A 24 -10.07 -19.52 16.54
C LEU A 24 -11.24 -20.09 15.72
N ASP A 25 -12.45 -19.63 16.01
CA ASP A 25 -13.67 -20.12 15.36
C ASP A 25 -14.02 -19.32 14.10
N ALA A 26 -13.67 -18.02 14.10
CA ALA A 26 -13.85 -17.12 12.97
C ALA A 26 -12.84 -15.97 13.03
N ALA A 27 -12.70 -15.22 11.92
CA ALA A 27 -12.02 -13.92 11.89
C ALA A 27 -12.96 -12.83 11.37
N LEU A 28 -12.89 -11.66 11.97
CA LEU A 28 -13.51 -10.43 11.50
C LEU A 28 -12.40 -9.51 10.95
N ILE A 29 -12.41 -9.29 9.66
CA ILE A 29 -11.34 -8.61 8.92
C ILE A 29 -11.86 -7.24 8.49
N TYR A 30 -11.47 -6.20 9.23
CA TYR A 30 -11.89 -4.82 8.99
C TYR A 30 -11.19 -4.20 7.79
N PHE A 31 -11.92 -3.38 7.05
CA PHE A 31 -11.41 -2.52 5.99
C PHE A 31 -12.24 -1.23 5.85
N ASP A 32 -11.63 -0.22 5.26
CA ASP A 32 -12.27 1.04 4.89
C ASP A 32 -11.58 1.65 3.65
N GLU A 33 -12.02 2.83 3.24
CA GLU A 33 -11.52 3.53 2.05
C GLU A 33 -10.00 3.86 2.13
N LEU A 34 -9.44 4.06 3.33
CA LEU A 34 -8.01 4.31 3.54
C LEU A 34 -7.22 3.01 3.74
N ASN A 35 -7.86 1.99 4.31
CA ASN A 35 -7.28 0.69 4.64
C ASN A 35 -7.89 -0.40 3.76
N VAL A 36 -7.78 -0.22 2.45
CA VAL A 36 -8.45 -1.07 1.44
C VAL A 36 -7.93 -2.50 1.39
N ALA A 37 -6.66 -2.71 1.74
CA ALA A 37 -5.94 -3.96 1.46
C ALA A 37 -6.60 -5.20 2.06
N ASN A 38 -7.08 -5.12 3.29
CA ASN A 38 -7.68 -6.26 3.99
C ASN A 38 -8.95 -6.77 3.29
N GLY A 39 -9.84 -5.85 2.89
CA GLY A 39 -11.04 -6.16 2.15
C GLY A 39 -10.73 -6.62 0.73
N TRP A 40 -9.90 -5.86 0.04
CA TRP A 40 -9.54 -6.17 -1.35
C TRP A 40 -8.84 -7.51 -1.52
N TYR A 41 -7.97 -7.90 -0.59
CA TYR A 41 -7.25 -9.18 -0.64
C TYR A 41 -8.17 -10.38 -0.75
N LEU A 42 -9.28 -10.42 0.00
CA LEU A 42 -10.22 -11.52 -0.01
C LEU A 42 -11.35 -11.36 -1.03
N SER A 43 -11.75 -10.11 -1.35
CA SER A 43 -12.98 -9.87 -2.10
C SER A 43 -12.77 -9.24 -3.48
N GLY A 44 -11.61 -8.62 -3.73
CA GLY A 44 -11.38 -7.79 -4.90
C GLY A 44 -12.25 -6.53 -4.93
N TRP A 45 -12.73 -6.09 -3.76
CA TRP A 45 -13.65 -4.96 -3.63
C TRP A 45 -13.42 -4.19 -2.31
N CYS A 46 -13.69 -2.90 -2.34
CA CYS A 46 -13.79 -2.02 -1.19
C CYS A 46 -14.86 -0.96 -1.47
N GLY A 47 -15.67 -0.65 -0.48
CA GLY A 47 -16.69 0.40 -0.57
C GLY A 47 -16.10 1.81 -0.55
N GLN A 48 -16.97 2.79 -0.83
CA GLN A 48 -16.71 4.21 -0.62
C GLN A 48 -17.61 4.72 0.50
N PHE A 49 -17.16 5.68 1.30
CA PHE A 49 -17.81 6.27 2.47
C PHE A 49 -18.06 5.29 3.62
N GLU A 50 -18.67 4.16 3.35
CA GLU A 50 -18.97 3.13 4.34
C GLU A 50 -17.76 2.25 4.64
N LYS A 51 -17.68 1.82 5.88
CA LYS A 51 -16.72 0.83 6.36
C LYS A 51 -17.26 -0.56 6.09
N GLY A 52 -16.41 -1.57 6.27
CA GLY A 52 -16.83 -2.95 6.14
C GLY A 52 -15.94 -3.92 6.88
N SER A 53 -16.39 -5.15 6.92
CA SER A 53 -15.61 -6.29 7.37
C SER A 53 -15.89 -7.53 6.54
N ILE A 54 -14.93 -8.43 6.49
CA ILE A 54 -15.15 -9.79 5.99
C ILE A 54 -15.12 -10.71 7.19
N LEU A 55 -16.21 -11.39 7.47
CA LEU A 55 -16.27 -12.47 8.45
C LEU A 55 -15.90 -13.77 7.77
N VAL A 56 -14.80 -14.38 8.19
CA VAL A 56 -14.35 -15.69 7.70
C VAL A 56 -14.52 -16.72 8.80
N PRO A 57 -15.56 -17.58 8.75
CA PRO A 57 -15.71 -18.68 9.68
C PRO A 57 -14.70 -19.80 9.37
N VAL A 58 -14.26 -20.53 10.39
CA VAL A 58 -13.37 -21.69 10.19
C VAL A 58 -14.06 -22.76 9.32
N ASN A 59 -15.39 -22.90 9.44
CA ASN A 59 -16.25 -23.73 8.61
C ASN A 59 -17.26 -22.87 7.83
N GLY A 60 -17.61 -23.26 6.60
CA GLY A 60 -18.54 -22.51 5.75
C GLY A 60 -17.89 -21.38 4.95
N ASP A 61 -18.71 -20.56 4.31
CA ASP A 61 -18.30 -19.52 3.39
C ASP A 61 -18.15 -18.16 4.10
N PRO A 62 -17.28 -17.28 3.59
CA PRO A 62 -17.12 -15.95 4.16
C PRO A 62 -18.31 -15.05 3.88
N TRP A 63 -18.46 -14.03 4.71
CA TRP A 63 -19.48 -12.99 4.63
C TRP A 63 -18.83 -11.64 4.45
N LEU A 64 -19.34 -10.84 3.51
CA LEU A 64 -18.96 -9.44 3.38
C LEU A 64 -20.04 -8.60 4.07
N LEU A 65 -19.65 -7.92 5.14
CA LEU A 65 -20.48 -7.05 5.96
C LEU A 65 -20.13 -5.60 5.63
N GLY A 66 -21.11 -4.80 5.26
CA GLY A 66 -20.93 -3.37 4.92
C GLY A 66 -22.17 -2.57 5.30
N GLY A 67 -22.21 -1.32 4.89
CA GLY A 67 -23.41 -0.52 4.98
C GLY A 67 -24.33 -0.74 3.77
N PRO A 68 -25.58 -0.28 3.85
CA PRO A 68 -26.60 -0.51 2.82
C PRO A 68 -26.36 0.26 1.51
N GLU A 69 -25.59 1.34 1.51
CA GLU A 69 -25.22 2.04 0.27
C GLU A 69 -24.26 1.21 -0.58
N SER A 70 -23.29 0.56 0.06
CA SER A 70 -22.24 -0.21 -0.60
C SER A 70 -22.68 -1.62 -1.00
N GLU A 71 -23.63 -2.23 -0.27
CA GLU A 71 -23.99 -3.64 -0.38
C GLU A 71 -24.46 -4.05 -1.79
N PRO A 72 -25.31 -3.28 -2.51
CA PRO A 72 -25.72 -3.62 -3.87
C PRO A 72 -24.55 -3.69 -4.84
N PHE A 73 -23.55 -2.80 -4.67
CA PHE A 73 -22.36 -2.80 -5.48
C PHE A 73 -21.42 -3.95 -5.10
N ALA A 74 -21.29 -4.26 -3.82
CA ALA A 74 -20.54 -5.41 -3.33
C ALA A 74 -21.07 -6.73 -3.90
N LYS A 75 -22.39 -6.94 -3.92
CA LYS A 75 -23.04 -8.11 -4.57
C LYS A 75 -22.60 -8.26 -6.03
N GLN A 76 -22.52 -7.15 -6.75
CA GLN A 76 -22.17 -7.15 -8.17
C GLN A 76 -20.67 -7.36 -8.38
N ALA A 77 -19.81 -6.60 -7.68
CA ALA A 77 -18.39 -6.44 -7.98
C ALA A 77 -17.46 -7.34 -7.16
N SER A 78 -17.86 -7.75 -5.94
CA SER A 78 -17.04 -8.58 -5.05
C SER A 78 -16.97 -10.05 -5.46
N ALA A 79 -15.85 -10.72 -5.16
CA ALA A 79 -15.76 -12.18 -5.24
C ALA A 79 -16.62 -12.89 -4.20
N ILE A 80 -16.81 -12.28 -3.02
CA ILE A 80 -17.67 -12.79 -1.95
C ILE A 80 -19.10 -12.36 -2.24
N LYS A 81 -19.98 -13.34 -2.52
CA LYS A 81 -21.38 -13.10 -2.88
C LYS A 81 -22.33 -13.10 -1.68
N ASN A 82 -21.86 -13.58 -0.57
CA ASN A 82 -22.58 -13.60 0.70
C ASN A 82 -22.43 -12.22 1.35
N THR A 83 -23.29 -11.28 1.01
CA THR A 83 -23.22 -9.89 1.49
C THR A 83 -24.37 -9.60 2.44
N ARG A 84 -24.16 -8.76 3.44
CA ARG A 84 -25.17 -8.25 4.36
C ARG A 84 -24.91 -6.81 4.72
N SER A 85 -25.98 -6.03 4.87
CA SER A 85 -25.90 -4.73 5.51
C SER A 85 -25.87 -4.90 7.02
N PHE A 86 -24.91 -4.22 7.67
CA PHE A 86 -24.64 -4.38 9.09
C PHE A 86 -24.60 -3.02 9.79
N PRO A 87 -25.38 -2.80 10.87
CA PRO A 87 -25.62 -1.48 11.45
C PRO A 87 -24.35 -0.74 11.88
N VAL A 88 -23.30 -1.49 12.29
CA VAL A 88 -22.01 -0.92 12.71
C VAL A 88 -21.32 -0.11 11.60
N PHE A 89 -21.64 -0.40 10.34
CA PHE A 89 -21.01 0.22 9.17
C PHE A 89 -21.90 1.24 8.45
N MET A 90 -23.14 1.39 8.89
CA MET A 90 -24.06 2.37 8.32
C MET A 90 -23.62 3.80 8.63
N VAL A 91 -23.91 4.71 7.72
CA VAL A 91 -23.87 6.14 8.02
C VAL A 91 -25.02 6.48 8.96
N PRO A 92 -24.82 7.32 9.98
CA PRO A 92 -25.91 7.67 10.91
C PRO A 92 -27.14 8.26 10.20
N ASP A 93 -28.32 7.94 10.72
CA ASP A 93 -29.62 8.46 10.26
C ASP A 93 -30.01 8.06 8.82
N GLU A 94 -29.37 7.04 8.24
CA GLU A 94 -29.78 6.50 6.95
C GLU A 94 -31.03 5.60 7.08
N GLU A 95 -31.93 5.73 6.12
CA GLU A 95 -33.15 4.93 6.02
C GLU A 95 -33.15 4.11 4.72
N TYR A 96 -32.98 2.81 4.83
CA TYR A 96 -32.99 1.87 3.70
C TYR A 96 -34.09 0.85 3.83
N PRO A 97 -35.35 1.18 3.46
CA PRO A 97 -36.50 0.33 3.71
C PRO A 97 -36.45 -1.03 2.99
N ASN A 98 -35.61 -1.17 1.97
CA ASN A 98 -35.46 -2.41 1.20
C ASN A 98 -34.10 -3.11 1.44
N ALA A 99 -33.29 -2.64 2.38
CA ALA A 99 -31.99 -3.27 2.69
C ALA A 99 -32.22 -4.47 3.63
N GLU A 100 -31.48 -5.55 3.36
CA GLU A 100 -31.40 -6.71 4.26
C GLU A 100 -30.37 -6.42 5.35
N ILE A 101 -30.82 -5.78 6.43
CA ILE A 101 -29.98 -5.42 7.57
C ILE A 101 -30.06 -6.55 8.59
N ILE A 102 -28.91 -7.10 9.00
CA ILE A 102 -28.82 -8.11 10.05
C ILE A 102 -28.13 -7.55 11.28
N ASP A 103 -28.50 -8.03 12.45
CA ASP A 103 -27.83 -7.71 13.72
C ASP A 103 -26.83 -8.80 14.14
N PHE A 104 -26.17 -8.59 15.27
CA PHE A 104 -25.21 -9.55 15.83
C PHE A 104 -25.87 -10.90 16.20
N ALA A 105 -27.12 -10.89 16.66
CA ALA A 105 -27.83 -12.11 17.03
C ALA A 105 -28.10 -12.97 15.80
N GLN A 106 -28.59 -12.36 14.73
CA GLN A 106 -28.80 -13.03 13.43
C GLN A 106 -27.48 -13.55 12.86
N LEU A 107 -26.39 -12.76 12.89
CA LEU A 107 -25.09 -13.19 12.44
C LEU A 107 -24.58 -14.42 13.22
N ASN A 108 -24.74 -14.43 14.54
CA ASN A 108 -24.37 -15.59 15.37
C ASN A 108 -25.23 -16.82 15.08
N GLU A 109 -26.53 -16.68 14.80
CA GLU A 109 -27.38 -17.82 14.40
C GLU A 109 -26.95 -18.39 13.04
N GLU A 110 -26.58 -17.54 12.08
CA GLU A 110 -26.06 -18.00 10.79
C GLU A 110 -24.72 -18.71 10.93
N LEU A 111 -23.82 -18.24 11.80
CA LEU A 111 -22.59 -18.94 12.14
C LEU A 111 -22.85 -20.35 12.73
N LYS A 112 -23.78 -20.45 13.65
CA LYS A 112 -24.20 -21.74 14.22
C LYS A 112 -24.77 -22.68 13.17
N ALA A 113 -25.62 -22.18 12.28
CA ALA A 113 -26.20 -22.96 11.19
C ALA A 113 -25.12 -23.56 10.27
N ASN A 114 -23.98 -22.88 10.11
CA ASN A 114 -22.81 -23.34 9.37
C ASN A 114 -21.86 -24.22 10.21
N GLY A 115 -22.23 -24.59 11.44
CA GLY A 115 -21.41 -25.42 12.32
C GLY A 115 -20.28 -24.67 13.05
N THR A 116 -20.32 -23.33 13.06
CA THR A 116 -19.35 -22.50 13.78
C THR A 116 -19.96 -22.04 15.11
N VAL A 117 -19.37 -22.50 16.23
CA VAL A 117 -19.71 -22.01 17.58
C VAL A 117 -18.74 -20.89 17.91
N ASN A 118 -19.17 -19.64 17.74
CA ASN A 118 -18.29 -18.47 17.89
C ASN A 118 -17.99 -18.20 19.38
N LYS A 119 -16.91 -18.76 19.90
CA LYS A 119 -16.37 -18.51 21.25
C LYS A 119 -15.06 -17.74 21.23
N ARG A 120 -14.30 -17.84 20.14
CA ARG A 120 -12.99 -17.22 19.96
C ARG A 120 -12.91 -16.61 18.58
N LEU A 121 -12.86 -15.30 18.56
CA LEU A 121 -12.85 -14.49 17.33
C LEU A 121 -11.46 -13.88 17.11
N GLY A 122 -10.90 -14.10 15.94
CA GLY A 122 -9.76 -13.32 15.47
C GLY A 122 -10.23 -11.94 14.94
N ILE A 123 -9.51 -10.88 15.28
CA ILE A 123 -9.77 -9.56 14.68
C ILE A 123 -8.55 -9.11 13.87
N VAL A 124 -8.81 -8.53 12.69
CA VAL A 124 -7.78 -8.00 11.78
C VAL A 124 -8.07 -6.53 11.51
N GLY A 125 -7.00 -5.71 11.52
CA GLY A 125 -7.07 -4.27 11.27
C GLY A 125 -7.23 -3.45 12.56
N THR A 126 -6.78 -3.97 13.71
CA THR A 126 -6.86 -3.28 15.01
C THR A 126 -6.12 -1.94 15.03
N ASN A 127 -5.12 -1.77 14.15
CA ASN A 127 -4.40 -0.53 13.93
C ASN A 127 -5.19 0.54 13.16
N ALA A 128 -6.33 0.18 12.55
CA ALA A 128 -7.15 1.04 11.70
C ALA A 128 -8.61 1.14 12.14
N ILE A 129 -9.12 0.18 12.89
CA ILE A 129 -10.52 0.14 13.35
C ILE A 129 -10.82 1.37 14.20
N PRO A 130 -11.85 2.17 13.87
CA PRO A 130 -12.31 3.23 14.76
C PRO A 130 -12.72 2.66 16.12
N ARG A 131 -12.35 3.36 17.21
CA ARG A 131 -12.65 2.88 18.57
C ARG A 131 -14.12 2.52 18.78
N GLN A 132 -15.05 3.30 18.25
CA GLN A 132 -16.48 3.01 18.40
C GLN A 132 -16.85 1.68 17.74
N VAL A 133 -16.38 1.43 16.50
CA VAL A 133 -16.62 0.17 15.79
C VAL A 133 -16.07 -1.03 16.57
N TYR A 134 -14.89 -0.88 17.17
CA TYR A 134 -14.30 -1.92 18.01
C TYR A 134 -15.15 -2.20 19.26
N LEU A 135 -15.66 -1.16 19.95
CA LEU A 135 -16.56 -1.29 21.10
C LEU A 135 -17.90 -1.94 20.72
N ASP A 136 -18.42 -1.63 19.55
CA ASP A 136 -19.65 -2.24 19.02
C ASP A 136 -19.44 -3.75 18.75
N PHE A 137 -18.26 -4.14 18.29
CA PHE A 137 -17.90 -5.56 18.15
C PHE A 137 -17.78 -6.25 19.52
N GLU A 138 -17.12 -5.65 20.51
CA GLU A 138 -17.02 -6.21 21.86
C GLU A 138 -18.42 -6.39 22.48
N ALA A 139 -19.31 -5.41 22.32
CA ALA A 139 -20.66 -5.48 22.83
C ALA A 139 -21.52 -6.52 22.09
N GLY A 140 -21.43 -6.55 20.76
CA GLY A 140 -22.21 -7.46 19.91
C GLY A 140 -21.75 -8.92 19.99
N PHE A 141 -20.48 -9.15 20.27
CA PHE A 141 -19.87 -10.47 20.53
C PHE A 141 -19.64 -10.71 22.04
N ALA A 142 -20.54 -10.22 22.90
CA ALA A 142 -20.40 -10.38 24.33
C ALA A 142 -20.20 -11.86 24.74
N GLY A 143 -19.15 -12.13 25.53
CA GLY A 143 -18.77 -13.48 25.95
C GLY A 143 -17.90 -14.27 24.95
N VAL A 144 -17.55 -13.66 23.81
CA VAL A 144 -16.57 -14.19 22.86
C VAL A 144 -15.18 -13.66 23.22
N GLU A 145 -14.18 -14.52 23.24
CA GLU A 145 -12.78 -14.11 23.39
C GLU A 145 -12.27 -13.52 22.07
N ILE A 146 -11.80 -12.27 22.08
CA ILE A 146 -11.27 -11.58 20.89
C ILE A 146 -9.75 -11.57 20.94
N THR A 147 -9.11 -12.05 19.87
CA THR A 147 -7.65 -12.10 19.71
C THR A 147 -7.24 -11.30 18.47
N ASP A 148 -6.28 -10.39 18.61
CA ASP A 148 -5.68 -9.69 17.45
C ASP A 148 -4.81 -10.64 16.65
N ILE A 149 -5.10 -10.76 15.35
CA ILE A 149 -4.33 -11.53 14.36
C ILE A 149 -3.95 -10.68 13.16
N THR A 150 -3.92 -9.35 13.33
CA THR A 150 -3.63 -8.41 12.25
C THR A 150 -2.30 -8.73 11.56
N TYR A 151 -1.24 -8.90 12.34
CA TYR A 151 0.10 -9.13 11.78
C TYR A 151 0.19 -10.43 10.98
N GLU A 152 -0.31 -11.54 11.52
CA GLU A 152 -0.29 -12.84 10.84
C GLU A 152 -1.10 -12.83 9.54
N TYR A 153 -2.22 -12.10 9.54
CA TYR A 153 -3.02 -11.94 8.33
C TYR A 153 -2.31 -11.04 7.29
N GLU A 154 -1.73 -9.95 7.72
CA GLU A 154 -0.99 -9.05 6.82
C GLU A 154 0.21 -9.73 6.18
N LEU A 155 0.89 -10.62 6.90
CA LEU A 155 1.99 -11.43 6.35
C LEU A 155 1.55 -12.36 5.20
N LEU A 156 0.26 -12.74 5.10
CA LEU A 156 -0.24 -13.48 3.93
C LEU A 156 -0.05 -12.70 2.63
N ARG A 157 -0.06 -11.36 2.69
CA ARG A 157 0.13 -10.47 1.53
C ARG A 157 1.59 -10.22 1.18
N SER A 158 2.54 -10.60 2.05
CA SER A 158 3.97 -10.35 1.79
C SER A 158 4.48 -11.12 0.57
N PHE A 159 4.00 -12.34 0.38
CA PHE A 159 4.30 -13.15 -0.79
C PHE A 159 3.26 -12.89 -1.91
N LYS A 160 3.72 -12.46 -3.07
CA LYS A 160 2.85 -12.16 -4.21
C LYS A 160 2.82 -13.34 -5.19
N SER A 161 1.63 -13.84 -5.49
CA SER A 161 1.42 -14.79 -6.56
C SER A 161 1.81 -14.19 -7.93
N GLU A 162 1.95 -15.00 -8.96
CA GLU A 162 2.23 -14.52 -10.31
C GLU A 162 1.14 -13.56 -10.82
N TRP A 163 -0.11 -13.80 -10.45
CA TRP A 163 -1.23 -12.92 -10.80
C TRP A 163 -1.10 -11.56 -10.09
N GLU A 164 -0.76 -11.54 -8.79
CA GLU A 164 -0.52 -10.31 -8.04
C GLU A 164 0.67 -9.53 -8.61
N GLN A 165 1.79 -10.21 -8.88
CA GLN A 165 2.96 -9.59 -9.52
C GLN A 165 2.59 -8.98 -10.88
N SER A 166 1.75 -9.65 -11.69
CA SER A 166 1.34 -9.13 -12.99
C SER A 166 0.54 -7.84 -12.89
N ASN A 167 -0.34 -7.70 -11.86
CA ASN A 167 -1.10 -6.48 -11.61
C ASN A 167 -0.18 -5.33 -11.13
N ILE A 168 0.76 -5.61 -10.24
CA ILE A 168 1.78 -4.64 -9.79
C ILE A 168 2.60 -4.14 -10.99
N LEU A 169 3.06 -5.05 -11.84
CA LEU A 169 3.84 -4.69 -13.03
C LEU A 169 3.02 -3.84 -14.02
N GLU A 170 1.72 -4.08 -14.14
CA GLU A 170 0.86 -3.23 -14.98
C GLU A 170 0.72 -1.82 -14.38
N ALA A 171 0.53 -1.70 -13.06
CA ALA A 171 0.52 -0.42 -12.37
C ALA A 171 1.87 0.33 -12.50
N VAL A 172 3.00 -0.38 -12.47
CA VAL A 172 4.33 0.23 -12.69
C VAL A 172 4.50 0.73 -14.12
N LYS A 173 3.93 0.09 -15.14
CA LYS A 173 3.94 0.65 -16.51
C LYS A 173 3.20 1.98 -16.59
N PHE A 174 2.14 2.17 -15.78
CA PHE A 174 1.49 3.47 -15.68
C PHE A 174 2.42 4.52 -15.06
N CYS A 175 3.22 4.14 -14.05
CA CYS A 175 4.24 5.03 -13.48
C CYS A 175 5.27 5.46 -14.52
N ASP A 176 5.76 4.54 -15.37
CA ASP A 176 6.75 4.83 -16.40
C ASP A 176 6.27 5.89 -17.41
N VAL A 177 4.98 5.82 -17.78
CA VAL A 177 4.39 6.81 -18.67
C VAL A 177 4.08 8.12 -17.93
N ALA A 178 3.57 8.02 -16.70
CA ALA A 178 3.30 9.20 -15.88
C ALA A 178 4.57 10.01 -15.61
N TYR A 179 5.71 9.34 -15.41
CA TYR A 179 7.00 10.00 -15.23
C TYR A 179 7.32 10.95 -16.40
N ASP A 180 7.16 10.49 -17.65
CA ASP A 180 7.44 11.31 -18.83
C ASP A 180 6.50 12.51 -18.91
N GLU A 181 5.20 12.30 -18.67
CA GLU A 181 4.20 13.37 -18.71
C GLU A 181 4.41 14.40 -17.58
N MET A 182 4.71 13.94 -16.37
CA MET A 182 5.04 14.80 -15.23
C MET A 182 6.30 15.62 -15.51
N LYS A 183 7.37 14.96 -15.95
CA LYS A 183 8.65 15.60 -16.29
C LYS A 183 8.48 16.68 -17.36
N ALA A 184 7.65 16.44 -18.38
CA ALA A 184 7.39 17.41 -19.45
C ALA A 184 6.69 18.70 -18.97
N LYS A 185 6.03 18.66 -17.78
CA LYS A 185 5.40 19.84 -17.17
C LYS A 185 6.30 20.62 -16.22
N ILE A 186 7.43 20.04 -15.82
CA ILE A 186 8.37 20.69 -14.90
C ILE A 186 9.13 21.79 -15.63
N ARG A 187 8.88 23.04 -15.24
CA ARG A 187 9.57 24.22 -15.74
C ARG A 187 9.36 25.42 -14.80
N PRO A 188 10.22 26.43 -14.81
CA PRO A 188 9.96 27.68 -14.10
C PRO A 188 8.63 28.30 -14.55
N GLY A 189 7.85 28.77 -13.57
CA GLY A 189 6.53 29.38 -13.82
C GLY A 189 5.35 28.40 -13.89
N ALA A 190 5.59 27.09 -13.93
CA ALA A 190 4.51 26.10 -13.84
C ALA A 190 4.06 25.88 -12.39
N TYR A 191 2.81 25.52 -12.19
CA TYR A 191 2.27 25.14 -10.88
C TYR A 191 2.55 23.67 -10.56
N GLU A 192 2.73 23.33 -9.29
CA GLU A 192 2.89 21.93 -8.85
C GLU A 192 1.70 21.05 -9.27
N TYR A 193 0.46 21.55 -9.19
CA TYR A 193 -0.73 20.80 -9.60
C TYR A 193 -0.77 20.47 -11.08
N GLU A 194 -0.13 21.27 -11.97
CA GLU A 194 -0.04 20.94 -13.40
C GLU A 194 0.76 19.66 -13.64
N VAL A 195 1.83 19.47 -12.84
CA VAL A 195 2.67 18.27 -12.88
C VAL A 195 1.89 17.06 -12.38
N ALA A 196 1.19 17.17 -11.24
CA ALA A 196 0.37 16.08 -10.69
C ALA A 196 -0.75 15.68 -11.67
N ALA A 197 -1.50 16.67 -12.19
CA ALA A 197 -2.61 16.44 -13.12
C ALA A 197 -2.16 15.71 -14.39
N ALA A 198 -0.98 16.00 -14.92
CA ALA A 198 -0.45 15.33 -16.12
C ALA A 198 -0.21 13.84 -15.87
N GLY A 199 0.41 13.48 -14.75
CA GLY A 199 0.64 12.08 -14.37
C GLY A 199 -0.67 11.34 -14.08
N GLU A 200 -1.56 11.95 -13.32
CA GLU A 200 -2.85 11.35 -12.97
C GLU A 200 -3.74 11.11 -14.21
N ALA A 201 -3.81 12.09 -15.10
CA ALA A 201 -4.62 11.98 -16.32
C ALA A 201 -4.19 10.81 -17.21
N VAL A 202 -2.88 10.63 -17.43
CA VAL A 202 -2.40 9.55 -18.28
C VAL A 202 -2.57 8.17 -17.62
N CYS A 203 -2.45 8.07 -16.29
CA CYS A 203 -2.74 6.84 -15.57
C CYS A 203 -4.23 6.47 -15.70
N ARG A 204 -5.14 7.41 -15.44
CA ARG A 204 -6.59 7.19 -15.58
C ARG A 204 -6.98 6.80 -17.01
N ALA A 205 -6.44 7.48 -18.01
CA ALA A 205 -6.69 7.16 -19.41
C ALA A 205 -6.23 5.74 -19.82
N ARG A 206 -5.28 5.15 -19.06
CA ARG A 206 -4.78 3.79 -19.29
C ARG A 206 -5.47 2.73 -18.41
N GLY A 207 -6.42 3.10 -17.56
CA GLY A 207 -7.20 2.18 -16.76
C GLY A 207 -6.74 2.03 -15.31
N ALA A 208 -5.98 2.98 -14.76
CA ALA A 208 -5.74 3.03 -13.33
C ALA A 208 -7.07 3.21 -12.58
N ASP A 209 -7.37 2.30 -11.67
CA ASP A 209 -8.64 2.31 -10.93
C ASP A 209 -8.63 3.31 -9.76
N SER A 210 -7.47 3.59 -9.19
CA SER A 210 -7.26 4.55 -8.10
C SER A 210 -5.78 4.92 -7.96
N PHE A 211 -5.46 5.66 -6.90
CA PHE A 211 -4.08 5.95 -6.50
C PHE A 211 -3.89 5.53 -5.03
N ALA A 212 -2.72 4.96 -4.71
CA ALA A 212 -2.42 4.48 -3.36
C ALA A 212 -2.12 5.62 -2.38
N TYR A 213 -1.65 6.75 -2.90
CA TYR A 213 -1.52 8.01 -2.18
C TYR A 213 -1.80 9.19 -3.13
N ARG A 214 -1.99 10.37 -2.56
CA ARG A 214 -2.12 11.62 -3.34
C ARG A 214 -0.80 11.93 -4.02
N THR A 215 -0.83 12.19 -5.33
CA THR A 215 0.36 12.46 -6.13
C THR A 215 1.26 13.51 -5.48
N ILE A 216 2.50 13.10 -5.26
CA ILE A 216 3.53 13.92 -4.63
C ILE A 216 4.08 14.89 -5.68
N VAL A 217 4.03 16.19 -5.37
CA VAL A 217 4.80 17.22 -6.06
C VAL A 217 5.18 18.28 -5.02
N GLY A 218 6.45 18.36 -4.71
CA GLY A 218 6.97 19.35 -3.76
C GLY A 218 8.20 20.04 -4.31
N SER A 219 8.08 21.33 -4.63
CA SER A 219 9.17 22.12 -5.18
C SER A 219 9.83 23.03 -4.15
N GLY A 220 11.13 23.26 -4.31
CA GLY A 220 11.93 24.12 -3.44
C GLY A 220 11.76 23.75 -1.96
N GLU A 221 11.43 24.70 -1.12
CA GLU A 221 11.28 24.50 0.33
C GLU A 221 10.24 23.43 0.71
N ARG A 222 9.24 23.17 -0.12
CA ARG A 222 8.22 22.15 0.13
C ARG A 222 8.76 20.72 0.03
N ALA A 223 9.86 20.51 -0.68
CA ALA A 223 10.53 19.21 -0.77
C ALA A 223 11.10 18.72 0.57
N LYS A 224 11.15 19.55 1.62
CA LYS A 224 11.51 19.10 2.98
C LYS A 224 10.47 18.19 3.64
N ALA A 225 9.24 18.19 3.14
CA ALA A 225 8.21 17.26 3.59
C ALA A 225 8.37 15.90 2.91
N VAL A 226 8.13 14.81 3.63
CA VAL A 226 8.30 13.43 3.11
C VAL A 226 7.30 13.16 1.96
N VAL A 227 6.05 13.62 2.11
CA VAL A 227 4.97 13.38 1.14
C VAL A 227 4.22 14.69 0.81
N PRO A 228 4.88 15.68 0.17
CA PRO A 228 4.25 16.96 -0.16
C PRO A 228 3.26 16.77 -1.30
N THR A 229 1.97 16.89 -1.02
CA THR A 229 0.96 16.91 -2.09
C THR A 229 1.05 18.18 -2.92
N ALA A 230 0.75 18.07 -4.22
CA ALA A 230 0.76 19.19 -5.15
C ALA A 230 -0.14 20.36 -4.69
N THR A 231 0.31 21.58 -4.91
CA THR A 231 -0.41 22.82 -4.58
C THR A 231 -0.39 23.81 -5.75
N ASN A 232 -0.93 25.01 -5.50
CA ASN A 232 -0.86 26.14 -6.43
C ASN A 232 0.48 26.91 -6.35
N ARG A 233 1.53 26.31 -5.73
CA ARG A 233 2.85 26.92 -5.72
C ARG A 233 3.44 26.94 -7.13
N ILE A 234 4.02 28.08 -7.49
CA ILE A 234 4.74 28.26 -8.76
C ILE A 234 6.19 27.85 -8.54
N MET A 235 6.67 26.90 -9.35
CA MET A 235 8.05 26.43 -9.35
C MET A 235 9.01 27.51 -9.84
N GLN A 236 10.16 27.66 -9.16
CA GLN A 236 11.14 28.69 -9.47
C GLN A 236 12.38 28.08 -10.13
N ALA A 237 13.06 28.89 -10.95
CA ALA A 237 14.34 28.50 -11.56
C ALA A 237 15.40 28.21 -10.46
N GLY A 238 16.19 27.16 -10.66
CA GLY A 238 17.23 26.73 -9.73
C GLY A 238 16.76 25.82 -8.60
N GLU A 239 15.44 25.64 -8.43
CA GLU A 239 14.89 24.70 -7.44
C GLU A 239 14.95 23.25 -7.93
N LEU A 240 14.91 22.33 -6.97
CA LEU A 240 14.51 20.94 -7.19
C LEU A 240 13.00 20.78 -6.98
N VAL A 241 12.41 19.82 -7.68
CA VAL A 241 11.05 19.35 -7.45
C VAL A 241 11.03 17.85 -7.26
N MET A 242 10.54 17.40 -6.12
CA MET A 242 10.29 16.00 -5.83
C MET A 242 8.92 15.61 -6.39
N ILE A 243 8.88 14.52 -7.13
CA ILE A 243 7.65 13.94 -7.69
C ILE A 243 7.49 12.49 -7.25
N GLY A 244 6.25 12.05 -7.10
CA GLY A 244 5.92 10.64 -6.83
C GLY A 244 4.48 10.36 -7.21
N ILE A 245 4.24 9.18 -7.78
CA ILE A 245 2.90 8.76 -8.18
C ILE A 245 2.73 7.26 -7.96
N ALA A 246 1.55 6.86 -7.46
CA ALA A 246 1.25 5.46 -7.14
C ALA A 246 -0.13 5.03 -7.68
N PRO A 247 -0.27 4.84 -9.01
CA PRO A 247 -1.50 4.29 -9.58
C PRO A 247 -1.74 2.85 -9.14
N ARG A 248 -3.03 2.44 -9.10
CA ARG A 248 -3.44 1.06 -8.88
C ARG A 248 -4.02 0.44 -10.15
N PHE A 249 -3.75 -0.84 -10.31
CA PHE A 249 -4.40 -1.69 -11.31
C PHE A 249 -4.94 -2.95 -10.64
N ASN A 250 -6.24 -3.20 -10.77
CA ASN A 250 -6.95 -4.25 -10.04
C ASN A 250 -6.65 -4.20 -8.52
N GLY A 251 -6.61 -2.98 -7.95
CA GLY A 251 -6.30 -2.72 -6.55
C GLY A 251 -4.82 -2.73 -6.17
N TYR A 252 -3.93 -3.30 -6.98
CA TYR A 252 -2.49 -3.38 -6.71
C TYR A 252 -1.78 -2.10 -7.11
N ALA A 253 -0.97 -1.58 -6.19
CA ALA A 253 -0.19 -0.36 -6.41
C ALA A 253 1.10 -0.63 -7.20
N GLY A 254 1.42 0.27 -8.13
CA GLY A 254 2.78 0.53 -8.54
C GLY A 254 3.18 1.89 -7.99
N THR A 255 4.45 2.12 -7.70
CA THR A 255 4.92 3.44 -7.29
C THR A 255 6.25 3.80 -7.94
N MET A 256 6.52 5.09 -8.05
CA MET A 256 7.74 5.67 -8.54
C MET A 256 7.93 7.04 -7.91
N GLY A 257 9.17 7.35 -7.52
CA GLY A 257 9.59 8.66 -7.05
C GLY A 257 10.87 9.14 -7.74
N ASP A 258 10.98 10.44 -8.00
CA ASP A 258 12.21 11.07 -8.46
C ASP A 258 12.27 12.53 -7.99
N THR A 259 13.47 13.11 -8.05
CA THR A 259 13.70 14.54 -7.81
C THR A 259 14.42 15.14 -9.01
N LEU A 260 13.82 16.14 -9.60
CA LEU A 260 14.22 16.74 -10.88
C LEU A 260 14.54 18.24 -10.73
N PRO A 261 15.44 18.79 -11.57
CA PRO A 261 15.72 20.21 -11.56
C PRO A 261 14.60 20.97 -12.30
N VAL A 262 14.04 22.00 -11.69
CA VAL A 262 12.99 22.83 -12.30
C VAL A 262 13.48 23.54 -13.57
N SER A 263 14.77 23.90 -13.62
CA SER A 263 15.39 24.55 -14.79
C SER A 263 15.80 23.58 -15.91
N GLY A 264 15.51 22.27 -15.78
CA GLY A 264 15.86 21.24 -16.77
C GLY A 264 17.27 20.64 -16.59
N GLU A 265 18.19 21.34 -15.96
CA GLU A 265 19.56 20.89 -15.68
C GLU A 265 19.89 21.01 -14.20
N PHE A 266 20.58 20.01 -13.65
CA PHE A 266 21.10 20.04 -12.29
C PHE A 266 22.35 20.92 -12.20
N THR A 267 22.45 21.71 -11.14
CA THR A 267 23.71 22.30 -10.72
C THR A 267 24.68 21.21 -10.23
N GLN A 268 25.97 21.51 -10.12
CA GLN A 268 26.93 20.53 -9.63
C GLN A 268 26.60 20.06 -8.20
N GLU A 269 26.25 20.97 -7.30
CA GLU A 269 25.84 20.65 -5.93
C GLU A 269 24.61 19.70 -5.89
N GLN A 270 23.62 19.93 -6.78
CA GLN A 270 22.46 19.07 -6.92
C GLN A 270 22.84 17.69 -7.46
N LYS A 271 23.72 17.62 -8.47
CA LYS A 271 24.22 16.33 -9.01
C LYS A 271 24.95 15.52 -7.94
N ASP A 272 25.85 16.15 -7.21
CA ASP A 272 26.63 15.48 -6.16
C ASP A 272 25.68 14.86 -5.12
N CYS A 273 24.66 15.61 -4.71
CA CYS A 273 23.66 15.13 -3.76
C CYS A 273 22.80 14.00 -4.30
N MET A 274 22.31 14.14 -5.52
CA MET A 274 21.49 13.08 -6.17
C MET A 274 22.32 11.81 -6.41
N ASN A 275 23.63 11.94 -6.67
CA ASN A 275 24.51 10.79 -6.83
C ASN A 275 24.71 10.03 -5.51
N HIS A 276 24.66 10.71 -4.35
CA HIS A 276 24.61 10.01 -3.05
C HIS A 276 23.36 9.12 -2.93
N LEU A 277 22.19 9.63 -3.33
CA LEU A 277 20.97 8.80 -3.30
C LEU A 277 21.08 7.60 -4.26
N ARG A 278 21.61 7.80 -5.46
CA ARG A 278 21.82 6.74 -6.45
C ARG A 278 22.77 5.66 -5.95
N GLU A 279 23.85 6.05 -5.25
CA GLU A 279 24.78 5.08 -4.65
C GLU A 279 24.09 4.25 -3.56
N VAL A 280 23.32 4.89 -2.67
CA VAL A 280 22.57 4.15 -1.65
C VAL A 280 21.49 3.24 -2.26
N MET A 281 20.86 3.65 -3.36
CA MET A 281 19.95 2.79 -4.11
C MET A 281 20.67 1.54 -4.64
N ARG A 282 21.87 1.67 -5.21
CA ARG A 282 22.69 0.53 -5.68
C ARG A 282 23.04 -0.39 -4.51
N LEU A 283 23.55 0.16 -3.40
CA LEU A 283 23.89 -0.60 -2.20
C LEU A 283 22.70 -1.36 -1.61
N THR A 284 21.52 -0.73 -1.58
CA THR A 284 20.29 -1.35 -1.08
C THR A 284 19.80 -2.45 -2.04
N LYS A 285 19.81 -2.18 -3.35
CA LYS A 285 19.48 -3.16 -4.39
C LYS A 285 20.34 -4.43 -4.31
N ASP A 286 21.64 -4.28 -4.07
CA ASP A 286 22.58 -5.42 -3.97
C ASP A 286 22.27 -6.34 -2.78
N MET A 287 21.52 -5.85 -1.79
CA MET A 287 21.05 -6.65 -0.66
C MET A 287 19.75 -7.40 -0.96
N LEU A 288 19.04 -7.09 -2.06
CA LEU A 288 17.75 -7.70 -2.39
C LEU A 288 17.90 -9.12 -2.96
N ARG A 289 18.06 -10.09 -2.06
CA ARG A 289 18.16 -11.52 -2.37
C ARG A 289 17.54 -12.38 -1.27
N PRO A 290 17.11 -13.61 -1.57
CA PRO A 290 16.57 -14.53 -0.56
C PRO A 290 17.51 -14.72 0.63
N GLY A 291 16.94 -14.80 1.83
CA GLY A 291 17.67 -15.05 3.07
C GLY A 291 18.21 -13.79 3.76
N VAL A 292 18.18 -12.63 3.13
CA VAL A 292 18.59 -11.36 3.75
C VAL A 292 17.44 -10.82 4.59
N SER A 293 17.75 -10.34 5.80
CA SER A 293 16.78 -9.71 6.70
C SER A 293 16.60 -8.22 6.40
N GLY A 294 15.46 -7.66 6.80
CA GLY A 294 15.19 -6.22 6.66
C GLY A 294 16.25 -5.34 7.31
N ARG A 295 16.83 -5.79 8.45
CA ARG A 295 17.96 -5.10 9.09
C ARG A 295 19.21 -5.07 8.19
N GLU A 296 19.54 -6.20 7.56
CA GLU A 296 20.72 -6.30 6.69
C GLU A 296 20.57 -5.44 5.44
N ILE A 297 19.34 -5.27 4.91
CA ILE A 297 19.05 -4.38 3.78
C ILE A 297 19.39 -2.92 4.12
N ASP A 298 19.09 -2.48 5.34
CA ASP A 298 19.20 -1.09 5.78
C ASP A 298 20.65 -0.67 6.13
N VAL A 299 21.50 -1.62 6.56
CA VAL A 299 22.86 -1.35 7.07
C VAL A 299 23.78 -0.65 6.07
N PRO A 300 23.94 -1.08 4.80
CA PRO A 300 24.87 -0.43 3.88
C PRO A 300 24.54 1.04 3.62
N GLY A 301 23.25 1.35 3.43
CA GLY A 301 22.79 2.73 3.19
C GLY A 301 23.01 3.64 4.39
N ARG A 302 22.72 3.18 5.62
CA ARG A 302 22.98 3.95 6.84
C ARG A 302 24.47 4.25 7.01
N LYS A 303 25.32 3.24 6.85
CA LYS A 303 26.76 3.42 6.93
C LYS A 303 27.27 4.43 5.89
N TYR A 304 26.70 4.38 4.68
CA TYR A 304 27.05 5.35 3.64
C TYR A 304 26.63 6.77 4.05
N TYR A 305 25.43 6.96 4.60
CA TYR A 305 24.94 8.26 5.07
C TYR A 305 25.79 8.82 6.21
N GLU A 306 26.20 7.98 7.18
CA GLU A 306 27.11 8.37 8.26
C GLU A 306 28.46 8.88 7.70
N GLN A 307 29.04 8.19 6.73
CA GLN A 307 30.32 8.54 6.12
C GLN A 307 30.29 9.84 5.31
N HIS A 308 29.10 10.22 4.79
CA HIS A 308 28.94 11.38 3.92
C HIS A 308 28.17 12.53 4.57
N GLY A 309 27.94 12.48 5.90
CA GLY A 309 27.28 13.57 6.63
C GLY A 309 25.78 13.75 6.28
N LEU A 310 25.13 12.68 5.79
CA LEU A 310 23.71 12.68 5.41
C LEU A 310 22.81 12.06 6.48
N PHE A 311 23.37 11.46 7.51
CA PHE A 311 22.64 10.70 8.51
C PHE A 311 21.61 11.54 9.28
N ASP A 312 21.91 12.80 9.54
CA ASP A 312 20.99 13.75 10.23
C ASP A 312 19.72 14.07 9.40
N TYR A 313 19.74 13.74 8.11
CA TYR A 313 18.62 13.96 7.18
C TYR A 313 17.85 12.66 6.87
N LEU A 314 18.24 11.53 7.46
CA LEU A 314 17.57 10.25 7.30
C LEU A 314 16.28 10.22 8.12
N VAL A 315 15.13 9.99 7.46
CA VAL A 315 13.81 9.98 8.08
C VAL A 315 13.19 8.58 8.11
N CYS A 316 13.41 7.80 7.07
CA CYS A 316 12.79 6.47 6.91
C CYS A 316 13.80 5.42 6.46
N PRO A 317 13.52 4.12 6.67
CA PRO A 317 14.30 3.04 6.08
C PRO A 317 14.34 3.12 4.55
N PHE A 318 15.36 2.50 3.95
CA PHE A 318 15.57 2.53 2.49
C PHE A 318 14.74 1.54 1.70
N ALA A 319 13.95 0.69 2.35
CA ALA A 319 13.12 -0.30 1.66
C ALA A 319 11.81 -0.57 2.41
N HIS A 320 10.76 -0.86 1.65
CA HIS A 320 9.48 -1.35 2.15
C HIS A 320 8.83 -2.28 1.12
N THR A 321 7.83 -3.07 1.54
CA THR A 321 7.05 -3.90 0.62
C THR A 321 5.98 -3.06 -0.08
N ILE A 322 5.51 -3.56 -1.22
CA ILE A 322 4.39 -2.97 -1.97
C ILE A 322 3.40 -4.07 -2.37
N GLY A 323 2.14 -3.72 -2.47
CA GLY A 323 1.09 -4.63 -2.91
C GLY A 323 -0.24 -3.90 -3.06
N LEU A 324 -1.23 -4.27 -2.28
CA LEU A 324 -2.53 -3.58 -2.22
C LEU A 324 -2.44 -2.22 -1.52
N MET A 325 -1.48 -2.06 -0.61
CA MET A 325 -1.04 -0.75 -0.12
C MET A 325 0.28 -0.40 -0.79
N GLU A 326 0.58 0.89 -0.86
CA GLU A 326 1.87 1.35 -1.35
C GLU A 326 3.00 0.94 -0.42
N ALA A 327 2.76 0.97 0.90
CA ALA A 327 3.62 0.37 1.91
C ALA A 327 2.79 -0.58 2.78
N GLU A 328 3.22 -1.83 2.87
CA GLU A 328 2.55 -2.85 3.70
C GLU A 328 3.56 -3.75 4.41
N ALA A 329 3.09 -4.54 5.37
CA ALA A 329 3.93 -5.49 6.09
C ALA A 329 4.55 -6.57 5.16
N PRO A 330 5.79 -7.02 5.43
CA PRO A 330 6.68 -6.55 6.48
C PRO A 330 7.37 -5.21 6.12
N PHE A 331 7.71 -4.42 7.14
CA PHE A 331 8.46 -3.19 6.99
C PHE A 331 9.95 -3.44 7.27
N TYR A 332 10.82 -3.03 6.34
CA TYR A 332 12.26 -3.26 6.44
C TYR A 332 12.97 -2.04 7.05
N GLY A 333 13.70 -2.27 8.14
CA GLY A 333 14.42 -1.21 8.84
C GLY A 333 15.36 -1.81 9.89
N PRO A 334 16.02 -0.98 10.71
CA PRO A 334 17.08 -1.42 11.61
C PRO A 334 16.66 -2.46 12.65
N ASN A 335 15.37 -2.63 12.89
CA ASN A 335 14.83 -3.58 13.86
C ASN A 335 14.09 -4.76 13.20
N SER A 336 13.99 -4.82 11.87
CA SER A 336 13.28 -5.88 11.17
C SER A 336 14.13 -7.15 11.06
N ASN A 337 13.56 -8.26 11.54
CA ASN A 337 14.12 -9.60 11.36
C ASN A 337 13.39 -10.39 10.26
N ASP A 338 12.46 -9.77 9.56
CA ASP A 338 11.73 -10.38 8.45
C ASP A 338 12.68 -10.68 7.30
N ILE A 339 12.61 -11.90 6.80
CA ILE A 339 13.53 -12.42 5.79
C ILE A 339 12.92 -12.30 4.40
N LEU A 340 13.70 -11.82 3.45
CA LEU A 340 13.31 -11.83 2.04
C LEU A 340 13.17 -13.26 1.52
N VAL A 341 12.07 -13.53 0.84
CA VAL A 341 11.84 -14.80 0.12
C VAL A 341 11.42 -14.53 -1.34
N PRO A 342 11.66 -15.48 -2.26
CA PRO A 342 11.22 -15.33 -3.65
C PRO A 342 9.71 -15.04 -3.74
N GLY A 343 9.32 -14.14 -4.64
CA GLY A 343 7.94 -13.70 -4.81
C GLY A 343 7.57 -12.44 -4.02
N MET A 344 8.38 -11.99 -3.08
CA MET A 344 8.18 -10.70 -2.42
C MET A 344 8.45 -9.54 -3.38
N THR A 345 7.73 -8.44 -3.16
CA THR A 345 7.85 -7.19 -3.90
C THR A 345 8.37 -6.11 -2.97
N VAL A 346 9.46 -5.46 -3.34
CA VAL A 346 10.18 -4.50 -2.49
C VAL A 346 10.41 -3.20 -3.27
N MET A 347 10.03 -2.09 -2.68
CA MET A 347 10.44 -0.76 -3.12
C MET A 347 11.77 -0.41 -2.48
N VAL A 348 12.67 0.18 -3.25
CA VAL A 348 13.85 0.88 -2.75
C VAL A 348 13.54 2.36 -2.84
N ASP A 349 13.34 2.99 -1.69
CA ASP A 349 13.01 4.39 -1.50
C ASP A 349 14.13 5.09 -0.75
N VAL A 350 14.98 5.79 -1.48
CA VAL A 350 16.14 6.49 -0.92
C VAL A 350 15.89 7.98 -0.91
N SER A 351 16.00 8.58 0.27
CA SER A 351 15.65 9.98 0.47
C SER A 351 16.46 10.65 1.57
N PHE A 352 16.53 11.97 1.53
CA PHE A 352 16.92 12.81 2.64
C PHE A 352 15.95 13.98 2.78
N PHE A 353 15.74 14.49 4.01
CA PHE A 353 14.83 15.58 4.28
C PHE A 353 15.43 16.56 5.30
N GLY A 354 15.13 17.85 5.12
CA GLY A 354 15.60 18.90 6.02
C GLY A 354 17.00 19.42 5.72
N HIS A 355 17.56 19.09 4.55
CA HIS A 355 18.84 19.66 4.14
C HIS A 355 18.73 21.20 3.97
N PRO A 356 19.67 22.00 4.52
CA PRO A 356 19.51 23.46 4.61
C PRO A 356 19.39 24.18 3.25
N LYS A 357 20.00 23.64 2.19
CA LYS A 357 19.98 24.23 0.86
C LYS A 357 19.07 23.50 -0.14
N LEU A 358 19.07 22.17 -0.10
CA LEU A 358 18.36 21.34 -1.08
C LEU A 358 16.99 20.90 -0.57
N HIS A 359 16.68 21.21 0.69
CA HIS A 359 15.43 20.92 1.39
C HIS A 359 15.15 19.43 1.54
N GLY A 360 14.93 18.69 0.47
CA GLY A 360 14.76 17.25 0.45
C GLY A 360 14.79 16.71 -0.97
N ALA A 361 15.10 15.42 -1.09
CA ALA A 361 15.05 14.68 -2.33
C ALA A 361 14.74 13.21 -2.08
N ARG A 362 14.12 12.56 -3.06
CA ARG A 362 13.76 11.15 -3.09
C ARG A 362 14.02 10.58 -4.47
N ILE A 363 14.44 9.32 -4.51
CA ILE A 363 14.40 8.45 -5.69
C ILE A 363 13.81 7.11 -5.27
N GLU A 364 12.91 6.55 -6.06
CA GLU A 364 12.19 5.34 -5.70
C GLU A 364 11.89 4.48 -6.92
N THR A 365 12.20 3.18 -6.82
CA THR A 365 11.79 2.16 -7.80
C THR A 365 11.71 0.78 -7.15
N GLY A 366 10.97 -0.15 -7.79
CA GLY A 366 10.64 -1.44 -7.20
C GLY A 366 11.34 -2.64 -7.83
N TYR A 367 11.43 -3.72 -7.03
CA TYR A 367 12.03 -4.99 -7.39
C TYR A 367 11.17 -6.17 -6.93
N ILE A 368 11.22 -7.26 -7.68
CA ILE A 368 10.64 -8.55 -7.28
C ILE A 368 11.79 -9.47 -6.90
N ILE A 369 11.72 -10.07 -5.70
CA ILE A 369 12.70 -11.05 -5.24
C ILE A 369 12.54 -12.34 -6.04
N THR A 370 13.66 -12.84 -6.56
CA THR A 370 13.76 -14.08 -7.32
C THR A 370 14.56 -15.13 -6.55
N GLU A 371 14.69 -16.35 -7.07
CA GLU A 371 15.49 -17.41 -6.42
C GLU A 371 16.96 -17.03 -6.19
N ASN A 372 17.54 -16.16 -7.03
CA ASN A 372 18.97 -15.85 -7.02
C ASN A 372 19.30 -14.35 -6.86
N GLY A 373 18.32 -13.52 -6.47
CA GLY A 373 18.50 -12.07 -6.34
C GLY A 373 17.19 -11.32 -6.53
N CYS A 374 17.18 -10.25 -7.32
CA CYS A 374 15.98 -9.50 -7.65
C CYS A 374 15.91 -9.14 -9.15
N LYS A 375 14.70 -8.85 -9.62
CA LYS A 375 14.45 -8.28 -10.95
C LYS A 375 13.73 -6.93 -10.83
N PRO A 376 14.07 -5.90 -11.63
CA PRO A 376 13.39 -4.62 -11.57
C PRO A 376 11.94 -4.73 -12.05
N MET A 377 11.03 -3.97 -11.41
CA MET A 377 9.65 -3.79 -11.87
C MET A 377 9.58 -2.82 -13.05
N SER A 378 10.37 -1.74 -13.00
CA SER A 378 10.59 -0.82 -14.13
C SER A 378 12.05 -0.90 -14.58
N LYS A 379 12.29 -1.42 -15.79
CA LYS A 379 13.62 -1.39 -16.41
C LYS A 379 14.10 0.02 -16.68
N LYS A 380 13.18 0.91 -17.08
CA LYS A 380 13.45 2.32 -17.35
C LYS A 380 14.06 3.02 -16.14
N MET A 381 13.40 2.89 -14.98
CA MET A 381 13.84 3.57 -13.76
C MET A 381 15.10 2.90 -13.18
N ASP A 382 15.20 1.57 -13.23
CA ASP A 382 16.41 0.84 -12.79
C ASP A 382 17.65 1.26 -13.61
N GLU A 383 17.56 1.35 -14.92
CA GLU A 383 18.64 1.82 -15.80
C GLU A 383 18.96 3.30 -15.58
N TYR A 384 17.95 4.13 -15.31
CA TYR A 384 18.14 5.56 -15.05
C TYR A 384 18.84 5.81 -13.72
N PHE A 385 18.45 5.12 -12.64
CA PHE A 385 19.05 5.30 -11.32
C PHE A 385 20.38 4.56 -11.14
N SER A 386 20.71 3.59 -12.01
CA SER A 386 22.00 2.88 -11.96
C SER A 386 23.20 3.72 -12.38
N LYS A 387 22.97 4.88 -13.01
CA LYS A 387 24.02 5.78 -13.54
C LYS A 387 24.10 7.04 -12.70
N ASP A 388 25.28 7.60 -12.57
CA ASP A 388 25.46 8.94 -12.02
C ASP A 388 24.95 10.02 -12.98
N LEU A 389 24.61 11.20 -12.43
CA LEU A 389 24.13 12.37 -13.19
C LEU A 389 25.26 13.16 -13.85
#